data_0b2f0ecceaf4c2410575b90d65663569
#
_entry.id   0b2f0ecceaf4c2410575b90d65663569
#
_cell.length_a   1.000
_cell.length_b   1.000
_cell.length_c   1.000
_cell.angle_alpha   90.00
_cell.angle_beta   90.00
_cell.angle_gamma   90.00
#
_symmetry.space_group_name_H-M   'P 1'
#
loop_
_entity.id
_entity.type
_entity.pdbx_description
1 polymer ?
#
loop_
_entity_poly.entity_id
_entity_poly.type
_entity_poly.pdbx_seq_one_letter_code
_entity_poly.pdbx_strand_id
1 'polypeptide(L)'
;MRILVYGAGVLGCELAHVLMQNKKNVVTLLARGEWKEMIDQKGLTIRHWVQRKTTVDRVQTIDTLAPDDCYDLVFVVMQAGQLPQVLPILKENKSSYFVFVGNDPHAKQVLEYMQRPADKIAFGFQNSAGHREHGRVVSAHVGVGMTVGGATAPLSGAFRIRLKTAFDG
;
A
#
# COMPACT_ATOMS: atom_id res chain seq x y z
N MET A 1 -13.63 -2.12 5.33
CA MET A 1 -13.07 -0.93 4.66
C MET A 1 -12.53 -1.35 3.30
N ARG A 2 -12.75 -0.56 2.23
CA ARG A 2 -12.17 -0.81 0.90
C ARG A 2 -10.79 -0.17 0.84
N ILE A 3 -9.75 -0.97 0.63
CA ILE A 3 -8.36 -0.51 0.67
C ILE A 3 -7.67 -0.89 -0.63
N LEU A 4 -6.99 0.07 -1.25
CA LEU A 4 -6.08 -0.17 -2.37
C LEU A 4 -4.63 -0.14 -1.89
N VAL A 5 -3.87 -1.14 -2.27
CA VAL A 5 -2.41 -1.11 -2.23
C VAL A 5 -1.90 -0.90 -3.64
N TYR A 6 -1.46 0.31 -3.94
CA TYR A 6 -0.93 0.70 -5.25
C TYR A 6 0.55 0.39 -5.33
N GLY A 7 0.87 -0.74 -5.94
CA GLY A 7 2.24 -1.22 -6.12
C GLY A 7 2.49 -2.59 -5.46
N ALA A 8 2.69 -3.61 -6.31
CA ALA A 8 2.90 -4.99 -5.92
C ALA A 8 4.40 -5.36 -5.82
N GLY A 9 5.21 -4.45 -5.29
CA GLY A 9 6.57 -4.76 -4.86
C GLY A 9 6.58 -5.60 -3.58
N VAL A 10 7.76 -5.86 -3.02
CA VAL A 10 7.89 -6.62 -1.77
C VAL A 10 7.08 -5.99 -0.64
N LEU A 11 7.28 -4.70 -0.40
CA LEU A 11 6.60 -3.96 0.67
C LEU A 11 5.08 -3.91 0.47
N GLY A 12 4.62 -3.68 -0.78
CA GLY A 12 3.19 -3.64 -1.08
C GLY A 12 2.52 -5.00 -0.92
N CYS A 13 3.17 -6.07 -1.31
CA CYS A 13 2.68 -7.43 -1.11
C CYS A 13 2.57 -7.79 0.38
N GLU A 14 3.57 -7.44 1.19
CA GLU A 14 3.50 -7.62 2.64
C GLU A 14 2.41 -6.79 3.28
N LEU A 15 2.29 -5.52 2.88
CA LEU A 15 1.23 -4.66 3.38
C LEU A 15 -0.16 -5.21 3.05
N ALA A 16 -0.37 -5.68 1.83
CA ALA A 16 -1.63 -6.32 1.42
C ALA A 16 -1.93 -7.54 2.30
N HIS A 17 -0.93 -8.41 2.52
CA HIS A 17 -1.06 -9.56 3.42
C HIS A 17 -1.51 -9.15 4.83
N VAL A 18 -0.83 -8.17 5.42
CA VAL A 18 -1.17 -7.69 6.78
C VAL A 18 -2.58 -7.11 6.85
N LEU A 19 -2.96 -6.27 5.89
CA LEU A 19 -4.29 -5.66 5.83
C LEU A 19 -5.42 -6.69 5.66
N MET A 20 -5.14 -7.81 4.99
CA MET A 20 -6.10 -8.92 4.81
C MET A 20 -6.33 -9.74 6.09
N GLN A 21 -5.48 -9.62 7.10
CA GLN A 21 -5.71 -10.28 8.40
C GLN A 21 -6.95 -9.70 9.09
N ASN A 22 -7.23 -8.41 8.90
CA ASN A 22 -8.50 -7.82 9.31
C ASN A 22 -9.61 -8.21 8.30
N LYS A 23 -10.47 -9.14 8.68
CA LYS A 23 -11.55 -9.68 7.83
C LYS A 23 -12.64 -8.67 7.46
N LYS A 24 -12.64 -7.49 8.07
CA LYS A 24 -13.52 -6.37 7.70
C LYS A 24 -12.98 -5.54 6.53
N ASN A 25 -11.76 -5.80 6.09
CA ASN A 25 -11.16 -5.15 4.94
C ASN A 25 -11.44 -5.92 3.64
N VAL A 26 -11.69 -5.16 2.58
CA VAL A 26 -11.63 -5.62 1.20
C VAL A 26 -10.40 -4.99 0.59
N VAL A 27 -9.34 -5.78 0.42
CA VAL A 27 -8.04 -5.32 -0.06
C VAL A 27 -7.91 -5.61 -1.54
N THR A 28 -7.55 -4.59 -2.31
CA THR A 28 -7.19 -4.69 -3.72
C THR A 28 -5.71 -4.35 -3.88
N LEU A 29 -4.99 -5.15 -4.65
CA LEU A 29 -3.58 -4.95 -4.95
C LEU A 29 -3.40 -4.55 -6.41
N LEU A 30 -2.78 -3.40 -6.69
CA LEU A 30 -2.44 -3.02 -8.04
C LEU A 30 -1.12 -3.69 -8.44
N ALA A 31 -1.22 -4.62 -9.37
CA ALA A 31 -0.11 -5.39 -9.93
C ALA A 31 -0.18 -5.36 -11.46
N ARG A 32 0.92 -5.60 -12.15
CA ARG A 32 1.00 -5.53 -13.62
C ARG A 32 1.72 -6.75 -14.21
N GLY A 33 1.39 -7.05 -15.48
CA GLY A 33 2.05 -8.07 -16.29
C GLY A 33 2.01 -9.46 -15.66
N GLU A 34 3.02 -10.26 -15.94
CA GLU A 34 3.14 -11.65 -15.46
C GLU A 34 3.00 -11.80 -13.94
N TRP A 35 3.42 -10.77 -13.17
CA TRP A 35 3.30 -10.79 -11.71
C TRP A 35 1.83 -10.76 -11.27
N LYS A 36 1.01 -9.95 -11.93
CA LYS A 36 -0.45 -9.93 -11.69
C LYS A 36 -1.07 -11.29 -12.04
N GLU A 37 -0.77 -11.81 -13.24
CA GLU A 37 -1.29 -13.11 -13.70
C GLU A 37 -0.96 -14.22 -12.71
N MET A 38 0.27 -14.22 -12.19
CA MET A 38 0.70 -15.20 -11.21
C MET A 38 -0.05 -15.09 -9.88
N ILE A 39 -0.28 -13.87 -9.40
CA ILE A 39 -1.09 -13.63 -8.19
C ILE A 39 -2.53 -14.10 -8.42
N ASP A 40 -3.11 -13.80 -9.57
CA ASP A 40 -4.49 -14.18 -9.91
C ASP A 40 -4.66 -15.71 -9.96
N GLN A 41 -3.68 -16.41 -10.51
CA GLN A 41 -3.73 -17.87 -10.65
C GLN A 41 -3.43 -18.61 -9.35
N LYS A 42 -2.36 -18.21 -8.65
CA LYS A 42 -1.80 -18.96 -7.51
C LYS A 42 -2.10 -18.32 -6.15
N GLY A 43 -2.54 -17.07 -6.14
CA GLY A 43 -2.61 -16.23 -4.94
C GLY A 43 -1.28 -15.52 -4.65
N LEU A 44 -1.35 -14.49 -3.83
CA LEU A 44 -0.19 -13.79 -3.32
C LEU A 44 0.57 -14.68 -2.34
N THR A 45 1.66 -15.25 -2.79
CA THR A 45 2.50 -16.16 -1.99
C THR A 45 3.65 -15.40 -1.34
N ILE A 46 3.73 -15.47 -0.02
CA ILE A 46 4.80 -14.85 0.77
C ILE A 46 5.48 -15.89 1.63
N ARG A 47 6.79 -16.05 1.46
CA ARG A 47 7.65 -16.80 2.36
C ARG A 47 8.19 -15.86 3.43
N HIS A 48 7.73 -16.01 4.64
CA HIS A 48 8.20 -15.29 5.81
C HIS A 48 9.48 -15.97 6.34
N TRP A 49 10.64 -15.40 5.99
CA TRP A 49 11.93 -16.00 6.28
C TRP A 49 12.15 -16.22 7.78
N VAL A 50 11.91 -15.19 8.58
CA VAL A 50 12.16 -15.23 10.05
C VAL A 50 11.21 -16.19 10.75
N GLN A 51 9.92 -16.16 10.38
CA GLN A 51 8.87 -17.01 10.96
C GLN A 51 8.87 -18.43 10.38
N ARG A 52 9.70 -18.71 9.38
CA ARG A 52 9.79 -20.00 8.68
C ARG A 52 8.48 -20.56 8.18
N LYS A 53 7.57 -19.66 7.76
CA LYS A 53 6.24 -20.03 7.22
C LYS A 53 6.03 -19.46 5.83
N THR A 54 5.10 -20.05 5.09
CA THR A 54 4.62 -19.52 3.82
C THR A 54 3.12 -19.29 3.92
N THR A 55 2.67 -18.13 3.45
CA THR A 55 1.25 -17.79 3.35
C THR A 55 0.84 -17.63 1.90
N VAL A 56 -0.43 -17.89 1.61
CA VAL A 56 -1.03 -17.67 0.29
C VAL A 56 -2.35 -16.93 0.51
N ASP A 57 -2.44 -15.71 0.01
CA ASP A 57 -3.61 -14.87 0.12
C ASP A 57 -4.35 -14.75 -1.22
N ARG A 58 -5.66 -14.87 -1.22
CA ARG A 58 -6.52 -14.63 -2.37
C ARG A 58 -6.90 -13.15 -2.41
N VAL A 59 -5.93 -12.30 -2.77
CA VAL A 59 -6.13 -10.87 -2.90
C VAL A 59 -6.76 -10.53 -4.26
N GLN A 60 -7.67 -9.55 -4.28
CA GLN A 60 -8.17 -8.98 -5.53
C GLN A 60 -7.07 -8.16 -6.19
N THR A 61 -6.91 -8.27 -7.51
CA THR A 61 -5.92 -7.50 -8.24
C THR A 61 -6.56 -6.64 -9.32
N ILE A 62 -5.93 -5.49 -9.57
CA ILE A 62 -6.19 -4.61 -10.72
C ILE A 62 -4.84 -4.26 -11.37
N ASP A 63 -4.85 -3.86 -12.63
CA ASP A 63 -3.65 -3.39 -13.35
C ASP A 63 -3.65 -1.88 -13.59
N THR A 64 -4.82 -1.26 -13.51
CA THR A 64 -5.05 0.17 -13.68
C THR A 64 -5.96 0.70 -12.59
N LEU A 65 -5.82 1.98 -12.26
CA LEU A 65 -6.71 2.70 -11.34
C LEU A 65 -7.50 3.72 -12.15
N ALA A 66 -8.80 3.51 -12.28
CA ALA A 66 -9.68 4.49 -12.92
C ALA A 66 -10.01 5.65 -11.97
N PRO A 67 -10.34 6.86 -12.50
CA PRO A 67 -10.69 8.01 -11.66
C PRO A 67 -11.86 7.74 -10.71
N ASP A 68 -12.82 6.93 -11.13
CA ASP A 68 -14.04 6.61 -10.36
C ASP A 68 -13.90 5.38 -9.45
N ASP A 69 -12.77 4.69 -9.46
CA ASP A 69 -12.46 3.61 -8.52
C ASP A 69 -12.23 4.19 -7.12
N CYS A 70 -13.27 4.15 -6.28
CA CYS A 70 -13.22 4.77 -4.96
C CYS A 70 -12.82 3.77 -3.87
N TYR A 71 -11.79 4.14 -3.11
CA TYR A 71 -11.31 3.43 -1.93
C TYR A 71 -11.39 4.33 -0.70
N ASP A 72 -11.63 3.73 0.45
CA ASP A 72 -11.59 4.44 1.72
C ASP A 72 -10.17 4.87 2.07
N LEU A 73 -9.18 4.07 1.67
CA LEU A 73 -7.78 4.27 1.94
C LEU A 73 -6.93 3.70 0.80
N VAL A 74 -5.97 4.48 0.32
CA VAL A 74 -5.01 4.10 -0.72
C VAL A 74 -3.61 4.16 -0.15
N PHE A 75 -2.92 3.03 -0.12
CA PHE A 75 -1.48 2.98 0.15
C PHE A 75 -0.71 2.97 -1.16
N VAL A 76 0.09 3.99 -1.39
CA VAL A 76 0.96 4.12 -2.58
C VAL A 76 2.34 3.63 -2.19
N VAL A 77 2.66 2.40 -2.57
CA VAL A 77 3.90 1.70 -2.13
C VAL A 77 4.86 1.58 -3.29
N MET A 78 5.73 2.58 -3.44
CA MET A 78 6.70 2.62 -4.54
C MET A 78 7.92 3.48 -4.21
N GLN A 79 8.95 3.35 -5.03
CA GLN A 79 10.13 4.17 -4.91
C GLN A 79 9.86 5.62 -5.34
N ALA A 80 10.52 6.59 -4.71
CA ALA A 80 10.35 8.01 -4.99
C ALA A 80 10.50 8.36 -6.47
N GLY A 81 11.45 7.75 -7.17
CA GLY A 81 11.66 7.98 -8.61
C GLY A 81 10.52 7.50 -9.53
N GLN A 82 9.61 6.69 -9.02
CA GLN A 82 8.43 6.21 -9.77
C GLN A 82 7.18 7.08 -9.54
N LEU A 83 7.15 7.85 -8.46
CA LEU A 83 5.99 8.68 -8.09
C LEU A 83 5.56 9.66 -9.18
N PRO A 84 6.44 10.40 -9.88
CA PRO A 84 6.03 11.35 -10.90
C PRO A 84 5.14 10.77 -12.00
N GLN A 85 5.33 9.47 -12.31
CA GLN A 85 4.55 8.78 -13.34
C GLN A 85 3.12 8.45 -12.90
N VAL A 86 2.87 8.32 -11.59
CA VAL A 86 1.58 7.88 -11.05
C VAL A 86 0.81 9.01 -10.35
N LEU A 87 1.47 10.08 -9.96
CA LEU A 87 0.83 11.23 -9.32
C LEU A 87 -0.35 11.80 -10.13
N PRO A 88 -0.30 11.93 -11.48
CA PRO A 88 -1.44 12.36 -12.25
C PRO A 88 -2.67 11.46 -12.08
N ILE A 89 -2.46 10.14 -12.10
CA ILE A 89 -3.52 9.14 -11.91
C ILE A 89 -4.13 9.25 -10.50
N LEU A 90 -3.26 9.36 -9.49
CA LEU A 90 -3.69 9.48 -8.09
C LEU A 90 -4.43 10.79 -7.80
N LYS A 91 -4.02 11.88 -8.46
CA LYS A 91 -4.66 13.18 -8.33
C LYS A 91 -6.10 13.16 -8.83
N GLU A 92 -6.36 12.54 -9.97
CA GLU A 92 -7.70 12.44 -10.57
C GLU A 92 -8.60 11.41 -9.85
N ASN A 93 -8.03 10.45 -9.14
CA ASN A 93 -8.80 9.41 -8.48
C ASN A 93 -9.61 9.94 -7.29
N LYS A 94 -10.86 9.50 -7.14
CA LYS A 94 -11.83 10.01 -6.14
C LYS A 94 -11.74 9.35 -4.75
N SER A 95 -10.73 8.54 -4.49
CA SER A 95 -10.52 7.93 -3.17
C SER A 95 -10.31 8.96 -2.06
N SER A 96 -10.64 8.57 -0.83
CA SER A 96 -10.75 9.55 0.29
C SER A 96 -9.41 9.91 0.93
N TYR A 97 -8.54 8.90 1.19
CA TYR A 97 -7.29 9.10 1.93
C TYR A 97 -6.14 8.38 1.23
N PHE A 98 -4.96 9.02 1.26
CA PHE A 98 -3.75 8.48 0.64
C PHE A 98 -2.61 8.41 1.65
N VAL A 99 -1.91 7.28 1.67
CA VAL A 99 -0.66 7.08 2.41
C VAL A 99 0.43 6.75 1.42
N PHE A 100 1.38 7.65 1.23
CA PHE A 100 2.56 7.40 0.42
C PHE A 100 3.59 6.66 1.28
N VAL A 101 3.91 5.43 0.90
CA VAL A 101 4.80 4.53 1.65
C VAL A 101 6.10 4.38 0.91
N GLY A 102 7.18 4.83 1.54
CA GLY A 102 8.51 4.77 0.98
C GLY A 102 9.45 5.79 1.61
N ASN A 103 10.70 5.75 1.22
CA ASN A 103 11.69 6.74 1.63
C ASN A 103 11.66 7.90 0.62
N ASP A 104 10.71 8.82 0.79
CA ASP A 104 10.53 9.95 -0.11
C ASP A 104 10.92 11.26 0.58
N PRO A 105 12.02 11.90 0.15
CA PRO A 105 12.41 13.21 0.67
C PRO A 105 11.52 14.36 0.16
N HIS A 106 10.63 14.11 -0.79
CA HIS A 106 9.82 15.12 -1.49
C HIS A 106 8.35 15.19 -1.03
N ALA A 107 8.07 14.80 0.20
CA ALA A 107 6.70 14.75 0.75
C ALA A 107 5.91 16.06 0.56
N LYS A 108 6.56 17.23 0.71
CA LYS A 108 5.91 18.54 0.48
C LYS A 108 5.50 18.73 -0.98
N GLN A 109 6.36 18.36 -1.93
CA GLN A 109 6.08 18.47 -3.37
C GLN A 109 4.95 17.54 -3.78
N VAL A 110 4.90 16.32 -3.22
CA VAL A 110 3.79 15.39 -3.43
C VAL A 110 2.47 16.00 -2.93
N LEU A 111 2.47 16.59 -1.72
CA LEU A 111 1.30 17.25 -1.16
C LEU A 111 0.80 18.40 -2.04
N GLU A 112 1.72 19.25 -2.49
CA GLU A 112 1.41 20.37 -3.40
C GLU A 112 0.85 19.88 -4.74
N TYR A 113 1.44 18.84 -5.33
CA TYR A 113 0.98 18.28 -6.60
C TYR A 113 -0.42 17.67 -6.50
N MET A 114 -0.69 16.93 -5.43
CA MET A 114 -1.97 16.27 -5.21
C MET A 114 -3.14 17.25 -5.05
N GLN A 115 -2.89 18.48 -4.62
CA GLN A 115 -3.91 19.52 -4.44
C GLN A 115 -5.13 19.06 -3.62
N ARG A 116 -4.88 18.21 -2.63
CA ARG A 116 -5.88 17.72 -1.68
C ARG A 116 -5.65 18.32 -0.30
N PRO A 117 -6.67 18.36 0.55
CA PRO A 117 -6.48 18.76 1.94
C PRO A 117 -5.37 17.95 2.61
N ALA A 118 -4.49 18.63 3.34
CA ALA A 118 -3.33 17.99 3.97
C ALA A 118 -3.73 16.90 5.00
N ASP A 119 -4.92 16.99 5.56
CA ASP A 119 -5.48 15.99 6.47
C ASP A 119 -6.00 14.72 5.77
N LYS A 120 -5.90 14.66 4.43
CA LYS A 120 -6.23 13.49 3.59
C LYS A 120 -5.02 12.77 3.05
N ILE A 121 -3.81 13.29 3.28
CA ILE A 121 -2.56 12.74 2.79
C ILE A 121 -1.61 12.49 3.96
N ALA A 122 -1.05 11.31 3.99
CA ALA A 122 -0.03 10.90 4.95
C ALA A 122 1.17 10.30 4.24
N PHE A 123 2.28 10.24 4.95
CA PHE A 123 3.52 9.63 4.50
C PHE A 123 3.94 8.55 5.50
N GLY A 124 4.32 7.39 4.98
CA GLY A 124 4.67 6.24 5.79
C GLY A 124 6.02 5.65 5.43
N PHE A 125 6.68 5.09 6.40
CA PHE A 125 7.87 4.28 6.22
C PHE A 125 7.60 2.89 6.77
N GLN A 126 7.72 1.87 5.92
CA GLN A 126 7.55 0.47 6.30
C GLN A 126 8.90 -0.17 6.57
N ASN A 127 9.05 -0.73 7.76
CA ASN A 127 10.28 -1.41 8.18
C ASN A 127 10.21 -2.89 7.82
N SER A 128 10.39 -3.19 6.54
CA SER A 128 10.53 -4.56 6.07
C SER A 128 11.50 -4.63 4.89
N ALA A 129 12.06 -5.81 4.67
CA ALA A 129 12.99 -6.08 3.59
C ALA A 129 12.66 -7.42 2.94
N GLY A 130 13.10 -7.61 1.70
CA GLY A 130 12.87 -8.86 1.00
C GLY A 130 13.17 -8.74 -0.49
N HIS A 131 12.85 -9.80 -1.21
CA HIS A 131 12.98 -9.86 -2.66
C HIS A 131 11.88 -10.74 -3.27
N ARG A 132 11.76 -10.70 -4.58
CA ARG A 132 10.90 -11.62 -5.33
C ARG A 132 11.75 -12.71 -5.94
N GLU A 133 11.31 -13.95 -5.80
CA GLU A 133 11.94 -15.11 -6.43
C GLU A 133 10.88 -16.15 -6.80
N HIS A 134 11.05 -16.83 -7.93
CA HIS A 134 10.24 -18.00 -8.33
C HIS A 134 8.72 -17.82 -8.10
N GLY A 135 8.20 -16.64 -8.39
CA GLY A 135 6.76 -16.38 -8.31
C GLY A 135 6.21 -16.15 -6.89
N ARG A 136 7.06 -15.80 -5.95
CA ARG A 136 6.69 -15.45 -4.57
C ARG A 136 7.50 -14.27 -4.07
N VAL A 137 7.03 -13.67 -3.01
CA VAL A 137 7.80 -12.72 -2.18
C VAL A 137 8.50 -13.51 -1.09
N VAL A 138 9.78 -13.25 -0.90
CA VAL A 138 10.53 -13.67 0.30
C VAL A 138 10.70 -12.46 1.18
N SER A 139 10.09 -12.49 2.36
CA SER A 139 10.06 -11.39 3.31
C SER A 139 10.95 -11.67 4.51
N ALA A 140 11.80 -10.72 4.85
CA ALA A 140 12.65 -10.73 6.04
C ALA A 140 12.12 -9.73 7.09
N HIS A 141 10.80 -9.73 7.31
CA HIS A 141 10.16 -8.86 8.27
C HIS A 141 10.48 -9.29 9.71
N VAL A 142 11.09 -8.38 10.46
CA VAL A 142 11.38 -8.55 11.88
C VAL A 142 10.73 -7.39 12.63
N GLY A 143 9.60 -7.67 13.30
CA GLY A 143 8.91 -6.66 14.11
C GLY A 143 7.97 -5.78 13.32
N VAL A 144 7.68 -4.62 13.83
CA VAL A 144 6.47 -3.91 13.55
C VAL A 144 6.57 -2.94 12.40
N GLY A 145 5.80 -3.17 11.42
CA GLY A 145 4.87 -2.18 11.02
C GLY A 145 5.41 -1.01 10.25
N MET A 146 4.57 -0.04 10.23
CA MET A 146 4.75 1.19 9.47
C MET A 146 4.63 2.39 10.41
N THR A 147 5.58 3.31 10.32
CA THR A 147 5.44 4.64 10.92
C THR A 147 4.76 5.56 9.92
N VAL A 148 3.70 6.25 10.33
CA VAL A 148 2.92 7.16 9.47
C VAL A 148 2.81 8.53 10.10
N GLY A 149 3.04 9.57 9.29
CA GLY A 149 2.95 10.98 9.70
C GLY A 149 2.43 11.88 8.60
N GLY A 150 2.08 13.09 8.92
CA GLY A 150 1.78 14.12 7.93
C GLY A 150 3.06 14.81 7.42
N ALA A 151 3.00 15.45 6.24
CA ALA A 151 4.14 16.16 5.67
C ALA A 151 4.47 17.48 6.38
N THR A 152 3.46 18.20 6.87
CA THR A 152 3.58 19.55 7.41
C THR A 152 2.94 19.72 8.80
N ALA A 153 2.08 18.79 9.19
CA ALA A 153 1.36 18.79 10.46
C ALA A 153 1.07 17.37 10.94
N PRO A 154 0.76 17.16 12.22
CA PRO A 154 0.31 15.85 12.70
C PRO A 154 -0.96 15.38 11.99
N LEU A 155 -1.13 14.06 11.87
CA LEU A 155 -2.34 13.47 11.28
C LEU A 155 -3.59 13.88 12.07
N SER A 156 -4.68 14.18 11.37
CA SER A 156 -5.99 14.41 11.98
C SER A 156 -6.49 13.20 12.76
N GLY A 157 -7.38 13.42 13.73
CA GLY A 157 -7.99 12.35 14.50
C GLY A 157 -8.73 11.35 13.60
N ALA A 158 -9.45 11.84 12.60
CA ALA A 158 -10.17 11.03 11.64
C ALA A 158 -9.23 10.10 10.83
N PHE A 159 -8.07 10.61 10.39
CA PHE A 159 -7.09 9.80 9.67
C PHE A 159 -6.48 8.72 10.58
N ARG A 160 -6.11 9.08 11.82
CA ARG A 160 -5.56 8.10 12.79
C ARG A 160 -6.54 6.97 13.08
N ILE A 161 -7.82 7.28 13.28
CA ILE A 161 -8.88 6.29 13.49
C ILE A 161 -8.97 5.36 12.27
N ARG A 162 -8.94 5.92 11.05
CA ARG A 162 -9.01 5.14 9.82
C ARG A 162 -7.81 4.19 9.68
N LEU A 163 -6.60 4.67 9.92
CA LEU A 163 -5.40 3.83 9.93
C LEU A 163 -5.51 2.72 10.97
N LYS A 164 -5.87 3.07 12.20
CA LYS A 164 -6.07 2.08 13.27
C LYS A 164 -7.08 1.03 12.85
N THR A 165 -8.25 1.44 12.36
CA THR A 165 -9.29 0.51 11.88
C THR A 165 -8.80 -0.39 10.75
N ALA A 166 -7.90 0.07 9.88
CA ALA A 166 -7.35 -0.75 8.80
C ALA A 166 -6.50 -1.92 9.32
N PHE A 167 -5.76 -1.71 10.41
CA PHE A 167 -4.83 -2.71 10.97
C PHE A 167 -5.38 -3.49 12.16
N ASP A 168 -6.41 -3.00 12.84
CA ASP A 168 -7.05 -3.70 13.96
C ASP A 168 -8.01 -4.78 13.43
N GLY A 169 -7.59 -6.04 13.50
CA GLY A 169 -8.35 -7.22 13.12
C GLY A 169 -8.91 -7.96 14.32
#